data_548ec55459d21d19a11dcfd73b115d47
#
_entry.id   548ec55459d21d19a11dcfd73b115d47
#
_cell.length_a   1.000
_cell.length_b   1.000
_cell.length_c   1.000
_cell.angle_alpha   90.00
_cell.angle_beta   90.00
_cell.angle_gamma   90.00
#
_symmetry.space_group_name_H-M   'P 1'
#
loop_
_entity.id
_entity.type
_entity.pdbx_description
1 polymer ?
#
loop_
_entity_poly.entity_id
_entity_poly.type
_entity_poly.pdbx_seq_one_letter_code
_entity_poly.pdbx_strand_id
1 'polypeptide(L)'
;MRFWAALILVLTGPSAIQAAPPEMKTIKDFMIANANATNGGTEVFVGLRCSSLYAIMKTYTLDNNMKDASEKFGFASDAALKFAAEHQKPYNEGYLLGQIEIMTDSYVERFLTAKARTGNFGDDEVIKSDISTCGEIF
;
A
#
# COMPACT_ATOMS: atom_id res chain seq x y z
N MET A 1 53.32 40.03 -5.30
CA MET A 1 51.93 39.83 -5.73
C MET A 1 51.57 38.38 -5.45
N ARG A 2 50.72 38.14 -4.47
CA ARG A 2 50.29 36.80 -4.06
C ARG A 2 48.88 36.58 -4.62
N PHE A 3 48.76 35.70 -5.63
CA PHE A 3 47.46 35.24 -6.15
C PHE A 3 46.88 34.16 -5.20
N TRP A 4 45.81 34.49 -4.53
CA TRP A 4 45.00 33.52 -3.81
C TRP A 4 43.98 32.91 -4.80
N ALA A 5 44.24 31.69 -5.23
CA ALA A 5 43.27 30.92 -5.95
C ALA A 5 42.25 30.37 -4.94
N ALA A 6 41.04 30.91 -4.95
CA ALA A 6 39.92 30.34 -4.18
C ALA A 6 39.45 29.06 -4.85
N LEU A 7 39.77 27.93 -4.20
CA LEU A 7 39.24 26.60 -4.60
C LEU A 7 37.78 26.51 -4.19
N ILE A 8 36.86 26.70 -5.13
CA ILE A 8 35.43 26.44 -4.92
C ILE A 8 35.24 24.93 -4.94
N LEU A 9 35.13 24.32 -3.76
CA LEU A 9 34.70 22.94 -3.63
C LEU A 9 33.20 22.89 -3.89
N VAL A 10 32.81 22.49 -5.10
CA VAL A 10 31.44 22.15 -5.41
C VAL A 10 31.15 20.80 -4.76
N LEU A 11 30.53 20.85 -3.59
CA LEU A 11 29.95 19.66 -2.95
C LEU A 11 28.73 19.23 -3.76
N THR A 12 28.96 18.40 -4.76
CA THR A 12 27.88 17.59 -5.36
C THR A 12 27.51 16.53 -4.32
N GLY A 13 26.52 16.86 -3.48
CA GLY A 13 25.91 15.86 -2.62
C GLY A 13 25.39 14.70 -3.46
N PRO A 14 25.44 13.44 -2.95
CA PRO A 14 24.88 12.33 -3.67
C PRO A 14 23.40 12.61 -3.89
N SER A 15 22.97 12.70 -5.15
CA SER A 15 21.56 12.70 -5.52
C SER A 15 20.98 11.44 -4.91
N ALA A 16 20.10 11.57 -3.93
CA ALA A 16 19.37 10.44 -3.39
C ALA A 16 18.62 9.82 -4.57
N ILE A 17 19.11 8.68 -5.07
CA ILE A 17 18.40 7.88 -6.05
C ILE A 17 17.14 7.44 -5.31
N GLN A 18 16.00 8.07 -5.61
CA GLN A 18 14.71 7.61 -5.12
C GLN A 18 14.53 6.18 -5.63
N ALA A 19 14.54 5.20 -4.71
CA ALA A 19 14.24 3.83 -5.05
C ALA A 19 12.89 3.79 -5.75
N ALA A 20 12.80 3.04 -6.87
CA ALA A 20 11.51 2.79 -7.52
C ALA A 20 10.56 2.13 -6.50
N PRO A 21 9.26 2.47 -6.53
CA PRO A 21 8.31 1.81 -5.65
C PRO A 21 8.38 0.29 -5.87
N PRO A 22 8.17 -0.52 -4.82
CA PRO A 22 8.24 -1.97 -4.95
C PRO A 22 7.32 -2.46 -6.07
N GLU A 23 7.80 -3.42 -6.85
CA GLU A 23 6.98 -4.05 -7.88
C GLU A 23 5.81 -4.79 -7.22
N MET A 24 4.62 -4.28 -7.43
CA MET A 24 3.40 -4.75 -6.80
C MET A 24 2.34 -4.90 -7.88
N LYS A 25 1.88 -6.13 -8.12
CA LYS A 25 0.76 -6.38 -9.02
C LYS A 25 -0.54 -5.88 -8.40
N THR A 26 -1.50 -5.46 -9.23
CA THR A 26 -2.83 -5.11 -8.75
C THR A 26 -3.55 -6.35 -8.20
N ILE A 27 -4.52 -6.15 -7.30
CA ILE A 27 -5.40 -7.24 -6.83
C ILE A 27 -6.09 -7.90 -8.01
N LYS A 28 -6.57 -7.12 -8.97
CA LYS A 28 -7.24 -7.62 -10.18
C LYS A 28 -6.34 -8.56 -10.98
N ASP A 29 -5.09 -8.18 -11.21
CA ASP A 29 -4.13 -9.02 -11.93
C ASP A 29 -3.82 -10.32 -11.17
N PHE A 30 -3.71 -10.24 -9.85
CA PHE A 30 -3.53 -11.41 -8.99
C PHE A 30 -4.73 -12.36 -9.08
N MET A 31 -5.95 -11.83 -9.00
CA MET A 31 -7.17 -12.64 -9.11
C MET A 31 -7.27 -13.33 -10.48
N ILE A 32 -6.95 -12.64 -11.57
CA ILE A 32 -6.94 -13.21 -12.92
C ILE A 32 -5.91 -14.34 -13.01
N ALA A 33 -4.70 -14.13 -12.51
CA ALA A 33 -3.63 -15.13 -12.54
C ALA A 33 -3.95 -16.37 -11.69
N ASN A 34 -4.83 -16.26 -10.69
CA ASN A 34 -5.20 -17.31 -9.74
C ASN A 34 -6.68 -17.74 -9.87
N ALA A 35 -7.32 -17.46 -11.00
CA ALA A 35 -8.75 -17.72 -11.19
C ALA A 35 -9.17 -19.21 -10.99
N ASN A 36 -8.23 -20.14 -11.17
CA ASN A 36 -8.46 -21.58 -10.99
C ASN A 36 -7.96 -22.11 -9.62
N ALA A 37 -7.48 -21.24 -8.72
CA ALA A 37 -7.05 -21.65 -7.40
C ALA A 37 -8.26 -22.01 -6.52
N THR A 38 -8.20 -23.17 -5.85
CA THR A 38 -9.32 -23.69 -5.04
C THR A 38 -8.98 -23.84 -3.56
N ASN A 39 -7.79 -23.40 -3.14
CA ASN A 39 -7.29 -23.59 -1.77
C ASN A 39 -7.57 -22.42 -0.81
N GLY A 40 -8.36 -21.44 -1.21
CA GLY A 40 -8.65 -20.24 -0.41
C GLY A 40 -7.51 -19.21 -0.36
N GLY A 41 -6.38 -19.48 -1.00
CA GLY A 41 -5.22 -18.58 -0.98
C GLY A 41 -5.47 -17.24 -1.68
N THR A 42 -6.30 -17.23 -2.71
CA THR A 42 -6.69 -16.01 -3.41
C THR A 42 -7.53 -15.11 -2.51
N GLU A 43 -8.52 -15.69 -1.82
CA GLU A 43 -9.40 -14.99 -0.88
C GLU A 43 -8.60 -14.42 0.29
N VAL A 44 -7.68 -15.19 0.85
CA VAL A 44 -6.77 -14.72 1.92
C VAL A 44 -5.96 -13.54 1.43
N PHE A 45 -5.32 -13.63 0.26
CA PHE A 45 -4.53 -12.56 -0.29
C PHE A 45 -5.36 -11.29 -0.53
N VAL A 46 -6.52 -11.41 -1.17
CA VAL A 46 -7.44 -10.28 -1.44
C VAL A 46 -7.88 -9.61 -0.15
N GLY A 47 -8.32 -10.40 0.84
CA GLY A 47 -8.73 -9.87 2.14
C GLY A 47 -7.61 -9.11 2.84
N LEU A 48 -6.39 -9.65 2.87
CA LEU A 48 -5.24 -8.99 3.48
C LEU A 48 -4.85 -7.70 2.75
N ARG A 49 -4.85 -7.71 1.41
CA ARG A 49 -4.57 -6.54 0.58
C ARG A 49 -5.58 -5.43 0.82
N CYS A 50 -6.87 -5.73 0.78
CA CYS A 50 -7.92 -4.74 1.02
C CYS A 50 -7.91 -4.24 2.46
N SER A 51 -7.68 -5.10 3.45
CA SER A 51 -7.54 -4.68 4.86
C SER A 51 -6.39 -3.69 5.03
N SER A 52 -5.21 -3.98 4.47
CA SER A 52 -4.04 -3.09 4.54
C SER A 52 -4.31 -1.74 3.87
N LEU A 53 -4.91 -1.74 2.69
CA LEU A 53 -5.24 -0.52 1.95
C LEU A 53 -6.25 0.35 2.71
N TYR A 54 -7.31 -0.25 3.24
CA TYR A 54 -8.31 0.47 4.02
C TYR A 54 -7.76 1.00 5.35
N ALA A 55 -6.82 0.32 5.98
CA ALA A 55 -6.15 0.82 7.19
C ALA A 55 -5.36 2.11 6.90
N ILE A 56 -4.69 2.19 5.76
CA ILE A 56 -3.99 3.40 5.31
C ILE A 56 -4.98 4.52 4.99
N MET A 57 -6.07 4.21 4.28
CA MET A 57 -7.11 5.17 3.95
C MET A 57 -7.81 5.71 5.20
N LYS A 58 -8.00 4.88 6.21
CA LYS A 58 -8.50 5.28 7.53
C LYS A 58 -7.58 6.34 8.16
N THR A 59 -6.29 6.08 8.21
CA THR A 59 -5.30 7.01 8.78
C THR A 59 -5.28 8.32 8.00
N TYR A 60 -5.20 8.24 6.67
CA TYR A 60 -5.20 9.42 5.82
C TYR A 60 -6.45 10.29 6.01
N THR A 61 -7.64 9.70 6.05
CA THR A 61 -8.89 10.44 6.22
C THR A 61 -9.01 11.03 7.62
N LEU A 62 -8.50 10.34 8.64
CA LEU A 62 -8.45 10.85 10.01
C LEU A 62 -7.53 12.09 10.10
N ASP A 63 -6.34 12.02 9.52
CA ASP A 63 -5.37 13.12 9.50
C ASP A 63 -5.88 14.36 8.74
N ASN A 64 -6.83 14.16 7.81
CA ASN A 64 -7.50 15.23 7.06
C ASN A 64 -8.87 15.63 7.66
N ASN A 65 -9.16 15.26 8.91
CA ASN A 65 -10.39 15.57 9.64
C ASN A 65 -11.68 15.01 9.00
N MET A 66 -11.57 13.96 8.20
CA MET A 66 -12.69 13.26 7.55
C MET A 66 -13.16 12.07 8.40
N LYS A 67 -13.71 12.34 9.58
CA LYS A 67 -14.01 11.31 10.58
C LYS A 67 -14.97 10.22 10.08
N ASP A 68 -16.06 10.60 9.42
CA ASP A 68 -17.04 9.65 8.89
C ASP A 68 -16.43 8.70 7.84
N ALA A 69 -15.56 9.23 6.99
CA ALA A 69 -14.82 8.42 6.02
C ALA A 69 -13.81 7.49 6.73
N SER A 70 -13.12 7.99 7.74
CA SER A 70 -12.18 7.18 8.54
C SER A 70 -12.88 6.00 9.22
N GLU A 71 -14.06 6.20 9.80
CA GLU A 71 -14.85 5.12 10.41
C GLU A 71 -15.27 4.07 9.37
N LYS A 72 -15.75 4.50 8.20
CA LYS A 72 -16.12 3.58 7.11
C LYS A 72 -14.93 2.75 6.65
N PHE A 73 -13.76 3.35 6.47
CA PHE A 73 -12.54 2.61 6.13
C PHE A 73 -12.10 1.66 7.25
N GLY A 74 -12.30 2.03 8.52
CA GLY A 74 -12.05 1.14 9.65
C GLY A 74 -12.91 -0.12 9.59
N PHE A 75 -14.22 0.02 9.38
CA PHE A 75 -15.14 -1.11 9.24
C PHE A 75 -14.82 -1.98 8.02
N ALA A 76 -14.49 -1.36 6.88
CA ALA A 76 -14.10 -2.09 5.69
C ALA A 76 -12.78 -2.86 5.88
N SER A 77 -11.81 -2.29 6.58
CA SER A 77 -10.56 -2.96 6.94
C SER A 77 -10.80 -4.21 7.79
N ASP A 78 -11.65 -4.08 8.81
CA ASP A 78 -11.99 -5.20 9.70
C ASP A 78 -12.76 -6.30 8.96
N ALA A 79 -13.69 -5.93 8.07
CA ALA A 79 -14.44 -6.87 7.26
C ALA A 79 -13.52 -7.66 6.31
N ALA A 80 -12.57 -6.99 5.67
CA ALA A 80 -11.61 -7.63 4.78
C ALA A 80 -10.66 -8.57 5.52
N LEU A 81 -10.20 -8.19 6.72
CA LEU A 81 -9.39 -9.05 7.57
C LEU A 81 -10.15 -10.30 8.02
N LYS A 82 -11.40 -10.13 8.44
CA LYS A 82 -12.27 -11.24 8.83
C LYS A 82 -12.46 -12.20 7.66
N PHE A 83 -12.71 -11.69 6.46
CA PHE A 83 -12.82 -12.49 5.24
C PHE A 83 -11.54 -13.32 4.99
N ALA A 84 -10.35 -12.72 5.11
CA ALA A 84 -9.08 -13.44 4.98
C ALA A 84 -8.94 -14.54 6.05
N ALA A 85 -9.28 -14.25 7.31
CA ALA A 85 -9.20 -15.21 8.40
C ALA A 85 -10.15 -16.41 8.21
N GLU A 86 -11.36 -16.19 7.68
CA GLU A 86 -12.34 -17.23 7.41
C GLU A 86 -11.89 -18.20 6.29
N HIS A 87 -11.10 -17.70 5.34
CA HIS A 87 -10.60 -18.49 4.21
C HIS A 87 -9.23 -19.13 4.46
N GLN A 88 -8.50 -18.70 5.49
CA GLN A 88 -7.21 -19.30 5.83
C GLN A 88 -7.40 -20.63 6.57
N LYS A 89 -6.95 -21.72 5.98
CA LYS A 89 -7.01 -23.07 6.56
C LYS A 89 -5.61 -23.74 6.47
N PRO A 90 -4.99 -24.12 7.60
CA PRO A 90 -5.41 -23.84 8.98
C PRO A 90 -5.23 -22.37 9.34
N TYR A 91 -6.03 -21.88 10.28
CA TYR A 91 -5.93 -20.51 10.78
C TYR A 91 -4.59 -20.23 11.45
N ASN A 92 -3.95 -19.13 11.11
CA ASN A 92 -2.69 -18.67 11.70
C ASN A 92 -2.69 -17.13 11.79
N GLU A 93 -3.00 -16.62 12.98
CA GLU A 93 -3.04 -15.18 13.24
C GLU A 93 -1.69 -14.50 13.00
N GLY A 94 -0.60 -15.10 13.46
CA GLY A 94 0.75 -14.53 13.28
C GLY A 94 1.13 -14.38 11.82
N TYR A 95 0.74 -15.32 10.97
CA TYR A 95 0.92 -15.21 9.52
C TYR A 95 0.11 -14.05 8.93
N LEU A 96 -1.19 -13.96 9.27
CA LEU A 96 -2.06 -12.89 8.77
C LEU A 96 -1.53 -11.50 9.16
N LEU A 97 -1.17 -11.31 10.42
CA LEU A 97 -0.64 -10.05 10.92
C LEU A 97 0.70 -9.69 10.25
N GLY A 98 1.60 -10.66 10.08
CA GLY A 98 2.86 -10.46 9.38
C GLY A 98 2.67 -10.07 7.90
N GLN A 99 1.70 -10.67 7.22
CA GLN A 99 1.38 -10.30 5.83
C GLN A 99 0.76 -8.90 5.73
N ILE A 100 -0.11 -8.53 6.67
CA ILE A 100 -0.68 -7.17 6.73
C ILE A 100 0.43 -6.14 6.89
N GLU A 101 1.41 -6.36 7.77
CA GLU A 101 2.54 -5.46 7.97
C GLU A 101 3.30 -5.24 6.65
N ILE A 102 3.69 -6.33 5.97
CA ILE A 102 4.40 -6.27 4.69
C ILE A 102 3.59 -5.52 3.62
N MET A 103 2.30 -5.82 3.50
CA MET A 103 1.41 -5.20 2.51
C MET A 103 1.17 -3.72 2.83
N THR A 104 1.02 -3.38 4.10
CA THR A 104 0.86 -2.00 4.56
C THR A 104 2.10 -1.18 4.23
N ASP A 105 3.29 -1.68 4.53
CA ASP A 105 4.56 -1.01 4.21
C ASP A 105 4.71 -0.76 2.70
N SER A 106 4.34 -1.74 1.89
CA SER A 106 4.37 -1.63 0.42
C SER A 106 3.42 -0.54 -0.09
N TYR A 107 2.22 -0.45 0.46
CA TYR A 107 1.27 0.61 0.10
C TYR A 107 1.73 1.99 0.59
N VAL A 108 2.27 2.08 1.81
CA VAL A 108 2.79 3.35 2.36
C VAL A 108 3.90 3.90 1.46
N GLU A 109 4.83 3.05 1.02
CA GLU A 109 5.91 3.46 0.12
C GLU A 109 5.36 3.98 -1.21
N ARG A 110 4.40 3.28 -1.83
CA ARG A 110 3.73 3.73 -3.06
C ARG A 110 2.96 5.03 -2.86
N PHE A 111 2.23 5.15 -1.77
CA PHE A 111 1.49 6.35 -1.38
C PHE A 111 2.41 7.57 -1.27
N LEU A 112 3.51 7.43 -0.53
CA LEU A 112 4.48 8.51 -0.35
C LEU A 112 5.19 8.87 -1.66
N THR A 113 5.55 7.89 -2.48
CA THR A 113 6.17 8.09 -3.78
C THR A 113 5.24 8.84 -4.75
N ALA A 114 3.97 8.43 -4.85
CA ALA A 114 2.99 9.10 -5.69
C ALA A 114 2.74 10.53 -5.22
N LYS A 115 2.56 10.73 -3.91
CA LYS A 115 2.36 12.06 -3.33
C LYS A 115 3.54 12.99 -3.58
N ALA A 116 4.77 12.50 -3.47
CA ALA A 116 5.97 13.29 -3.75
C ALA A 116 6.08 13.67 -5.24
N ARG A 117 5.67 12.77 -6.15
CA ARG A 117 5.77 12.97 -7.60
C ARG A 117 4.69 13.88 -8.16
N THR A 118 3.43 13.71 -7.74
CA THR A 118 2.25 14.37 -8.34
C THR A 118 1.45 15.21 -7.35
N GLY A 119 1.73 15.11 -6.05
CA GLY A 119 0.91 15.71 -4.98
C GLY A 119 -0.33 14.89 -4.62
N ASN A 120 -0.63 13.82 -5.36
CA ASN A 120 -1.82 12.99 -5.17
C ASN A 120 -1.48 11.50 -5.20
N PHE A 121 -1.76 10.79 -4.11
CA PHE A 121 -1.54 9.34 -4.04
C PHE A 121 -2.46 8.54 -4.98
N GLY A 122 -3.63 9.08 -5.35
CA GLY A 122 -4.57 8.47 -6.28
C GLY A 122 -4.07 8.39 -7.72
N ASP A 123 -2.91 8.99 -8.02
CA ASP A 123 -2.25 8.86 -9.32
C ASP A 123 -1.38 7.60 -9.43
N ASP A 124 -1.23 6.83 -8.34
CA ASP A 124 -0.62 5.51 -8.41
C ASP A 124 -1.61 4.48 -8.96
N GLU A 125 -1.24 3.84 -10.06
CA GLU A 125 -2.13 2.91 -10.77
C GLU A 125 -2.50 1.68 -9.94
N VAL A 126 -1.60 1.19 -9.08
CA VAL A 126 -1.90 0.04 -8.20
C VAL A 126 -2.88 0.46 -7.12
N ILE A 127 -2.63 1.57 -6.43
CA ILE A 127 -3.53 2.09 -5.39
C ILE A 127 -4.92 2.34 -5.97
N LYS A 128 -5.00 3.01 -7.12
CA LYS A 128 -6.26 3.32 -7.81
C LYS A 128 -7.04 2.06 -8.19
N SER A 129 -6.36 1.08 -8.79
CA SER A 129 -6.96 -0.19 -9.17
C SER A 129 -7.45 -0.98 -7.96
N ASP A 130 -6.63 -1.05 -6.90
CA ASP A 130 -6.96 -1.82 -5.71
C ASP A 130 -8.09 -1.17 -4.90
N ILE A 131 -8.17 0.16 -4.81
CA ILE A 131 -9.33 0.86 -4.22
C ILE A 131 -10.62 0.46 -4.95
N SER A 132 -10.61 0.47 -6.27
CA SER A 132 -11.78 0.08 -7.07
C SER A 132 -12.16 -1.37 -6.82
N THR A 133 -11.20 -2.29 -6.89
CA THR A 133 -11.43 -3.73 -6.70
C THR A 133 -11.91 -4.05 -5.28
N CYS A 134 -11.31 -3.46 -4.26
CA CYS A 134 -11.75 -3.65 -2.88
C CYS A 134 -13.16 -3.10 -2.64
N GLY A 135 -13.50 -1.95 -3.25
CA GLY A 135 -14.84 -1.37 -3.15
C GLY A 135 -15.94 -2.16 -3.85
N GLU A 136 -15.59 -3.07 -4.77
CA GLU A 136 -16.53 -4.01 -5.40
C GLU A 136 -16.75 -5.27 -4.56
N ILE A 137 -15.81 -5.61 -3.66
CA ILE A 137 -15.83 -6.85 -2.86
C ILE A 137 -16.38 -6.61 -1.45
N PHE A 138 -16.02 -5.49 -0.84
CA PHE A 138 -16.32 -5.09 0.55
C PHE A 138 -17.06 -3.74 0.60
#